data_bca463d052d12475325cb800b82a1130
#
_entry.id   bca463d052d12475325cb800b82a1130
#
_cell.length_a   1.000
_cell.length_b   1.000
_cell.length_c   1.000
_cell.angle_alpha   90.00
_cell.angle_beta   90.00
_cell.angle_gamma   90.00
#
_symmetry.space_group_name_H-M   'P 1'
#
loop_
_entity.id
_entity.type
_entity.pdbx_description
1 polymer ?
#
loop_
_entity_poly.entity_id
_entity_poly.type
_entity_poly.pdbx_seq_one_letter_code
_entity_poly.pdbx_strand_id
1 'polypeptide(L)'
;MGYVADIADPRTGAHRRATLADAVLLARLMHRLRNQDILTTLVQPHDVPPSLEPLYSYLVLAAESDKYIGGPGISTTAQASAIVDMATLVTGADGSGGTYPVDLAFSPVSPLILGAEVTQAMIAVAQRGGVVCEILPCPTAATTAPAAVAAAAAQQHAEVLAGVALLQTVAPGTPVYYGPRLSAVDPRTGNVASGTPEVSVIAAVLLARRCGLACDCYGLTSDSKVLDAQFGYERAVNALIGLMARPRFLSGVGEVQAGAATCAEALVIDDDILTNVRHAVSPRPWDRDALDVDVMVEGVLSSGGFLGTKHARRYVRSEFPVPAVGYRGSLSDWLAAGRRGVVDAAAERAGELTAGEAVGVPADVGDALCRLIEDTASRLGVDVRPDPRRILAGEV
;
A
#
# COMPACT_ATOMS: atom_id res chain seq x y z
N MET A 1 5.01 -3.55 -1.36
CA MET A 1 4.95 -2.13 -1.01
C MET A 1 5.83 -1.33 -1.93
N GLY A 2 5.28 -0.27 -2.54
CA GLY A 2 6.07 0.63 -3.33
C GLY A 2 6.89 1.55 -2.44
N TYR A 3 8.15 1.54 -2.68
CA TYR A 3 9.13 2.30 -1.93
C TYR A 3 9.98 3.02 -2.96
N VAL A 4 9.49 4.18 -3.38
CA VAL A 4 10.03 4.89 -4.54
C VAL A 4 10.96 6.04 -4.13
N ALA A 5 11.89 6.39 -5.01
CA ALA A 5 12.86 7.44 -4.73
C ALA A 5 12.38 8.85 -5.12
N ASP A 6 11.36 8.93 -5.99
CA ASP A 6 11.01 10.16 -6.67
C ASP A 6 9.53 10.54 -6.50
N ILE A 7 9.29 11.85 -6.50
CA ILE A 7 7.96 12.45 -6.68
C ILE A 7 7.80 12.82 -8.15
N ALA A 8 6.69 12.41 -8.77
CA ALA A 8 6.34 12.76 -10.14
C ALA A 8 5.36 13.93 -10.19
N ASP A 9 5.52 14.79 -11.17
CA ASP A 9 4.45 15.70 -11.56
C ASP A 9 3.34 14.91 -12.27
N PRO A 10 2.07 14.98 -11.81
CA PRO A 10 1.00 14.14 -12.30
C PRO A 10 0.59 14.39 -13.77
N ARG A 11 0.99 15.52 -14.35
CA ARG A 11 0.60 15.94 -15.71
C ARG A 11 1.73 15.82 -16.72
N THR A 12 2.95 16.08 -16.29
CA THR A 12 4.13 16.10 -17.18
C THR A 12 4.99 14.86 -17.04
N GLY A 13 4.87 14.12 -15.93
CA GLY A 13 5.71 13.00 -15.58
C GLY A 13 7.14 13.40 -15.18
N ALA A 14 7.42 14.68 -15.01
CA ALA A 14 8.72 15.16 -14.55
C ALA A 14 8.97 14.70 -13.09
N HIS A 15 10.22 14.33 -12.81
CA HIS A 15 10.62 13.79 -11.50
C HIS A 15 11.46 14.77 -10.72
N ARG A 16 11.34 14.70 -9.40
CA ARG A 16 12.32 15.19 -8.43
C ARG A 16 12.52 14.15 -7.32
N ARG A 17 13.65 14.19 -6.69
CA ARG A 17 13.90 13.34 -5.52
C ARG A 17 12.92 13.66 -4.40
N ALA A 18 12.46 12.61 -3.73
CA ALA A 18 11.61 12.75 -2.55
C ALA A 18 12.40 13.27 -1.34
N THR A 19 11.76 14.06 -0.52
CA THR A 19 12.30 14.62 0.72
C THR A 19 11.55 14.09 1.94
N LEU A 20 12.06 14.37 3.13
CA LEU A 20 11.37 14.07 4.38
C LEU A 20 10.01 14.79 4.47
N ALA A 21 9.91 16.02 3.96
CA ALA A 21 8.64 16.76 3.87
C ALA A 21 7.61 16.04 2.98
N ASP A 22 8.05 15.42 1.89
CA ASP A 22 7.16 14.59 1.07
C ASP A 22 6.68 13.34 1.82
N ALA A 23 7.56 12.70 2.57
CA ALA A 23 7.19 11.54 3.38
C ALA A 23 6.13 11.92 4.43
N VAL A 24 6.27 13.05 5.12
CA VAL A 24 5.29 13.59 6.07
C VAL A 24 3.96 13.87 5.38
N LEU A 25 3.96 14.58 4.25
CA LEU A 25 2.75 14.90 3.50
C LEU A 25 2.00 13.64 3.06
N LEU A 26 2.72 12.66 2.49
CA LEU A 26 2.11 11.42 2.01
C LEU A 26 1.61 10.55 3.16
N ALA A 27 2.31 10.46 4.30
CA ALA A 27 1.87 9.74 5.48
C ALA A 27 0.57 10.34 6.04
N ARG A 28 0.51 11.67 6.16
CA ARG A 28 -0.67 12.43 6.60
C ARG A 28 -1.85 12.21 5.66
N LEU A 29 -1.60 12.19 4.34
CA LEU A 29 -2.63 11.89 3.35
C LEU A 29 -3.15 10.46 3.50
N MET A 30 -2.27 9.47 3.54
CA MET A 30 -2.63 8.06 3.70
C MET A 30 -3.43 7.77 4.97
N HIS A 31 -3.08 8.43 6.09
CA HIS A 31 -3.86 8.31 7.33
C HIS A 31 -5.33 8.68 7.11
N ARG A 32 -5.62 9.71 6.29
CA ARG A 32 -6.97 10.25 6.07
C ARG A 32 -7.72 9.59 4.93
N LEU A 33 -7.07 8.80 4.09
CA LEU A 33 -7.72 8.06 3.03
C LEU A 33 -8.48 6.85 3.58
N ARG A 34 -9.68 6.61 3.04
CA ARG A 34 -10.62 5.63 3.56
C ARG A 34 -10.18 4.19 3.34
N ASN A 35 -9.53 3.92 2.21
CA ASN A 35 -9.16 2.57 1.79
C ASN A 35 -7.72 2.20 2.15
N GLN A 36 -7.06 3.00 3.01
CA GLN A 36 -5.72 2.74 3.53
C GLN A 36 -5.84 2.20 4.95
N ASP A 37 -5.81 0.88 5.11
CA ASP A 37 -5.92 0.22 6.41
C ASP A 37 -4.54 0.01 7.07
N ILE A 38 -3.50 -0.15 6.25
CA ILE A 38 -2.09 -0.32 6.65
C ILE A 38 -1.27 0.77 5.97
N LEU A 39 -0.47 1.47 6.73
CA LEU A 39 0.45 2.48 6.21
C LEU A 39 1.86 1.92 6.10
N THR A 40 2.47 2.19 4.97
CA THR A 40 3.90 1.94 4.75
C THR A 40 4.50 3.16 4.10
N THR A 41 5.80 3.36 4.26
CA THR A 41 6.47 4.46 3.60
C THR A 41 6.38 4.30 2.09
N LEU A 42 5.90 5.34 1.41
CA LEU A 42 5.85 5.36 -0.06
C LEU A 42 7.14 5.86 -0.69
N VAL A 43 7.87 6.72 0.00
CA VAL A 43 9.07 7.37 -0.55
C VAL A 43 10.30 7.16 0.32
N GLN A 44 11.45 7.15 -0.33
CA GLN A 44 12.76 7.21 0.30
C GLN A 44 13.24 8.66 0.35
N PRO A 45 13.16 9.35 1.50
CA PRO A 45 13.69 10.70 1.62
C PRO A 45 15.20 10.70 1.37
N HIS A 46 15.67 11.52 0.42
CA HIS A 46 17.09 11.59 0.07
C HIS A 46 17.88 12.57 0.94
N ASP A 47 17.20 13.38 1.73
CA ASP A 47 17.74 14.40 2.64
C ASP A 47 18.01 13.86 4.05
N VAL A 48 17.87 12.54 4.25
CA VAL A 48 18.28 11.82 5.45
C VAL A 48 19.42 10.83 5.13
N PRO A 49 20.29 10.48 6.09
CA PRO A 49 21.32 9.47 5.85
C PRO A 49 20.72 8.13 5.44
N PRO A 50 21.18 7.48 4.35
CA PRO A 50 20.56 6.24 3.84
C PRO A 50 20.52 5.09 4.86
N SER A 51 21.50 5.02 5.77
CA SER A 51 21.53 4.00 6.82
C SER A 51 20.48 4.24 7.93
N LEU A 52 19.98 5.45 8.09
CA LEU A 52 18.95 5.84 9.07
C LEU A 52 17.58 6.05 8.42
N GLU A 53 17.51 6.07 7.08
CA GLU A 53 16.29 6.37 6.34
C GLU A 53 15.09 5.52 6.79
N PRO A 54 15.19 4.18 6.98
CA PRO A 54 14.06 3.37 7.45
C PRO A 54 13.52 3.81 8.82
N LEU A 55 14.40 4.28 9.71
CA LEU A 55 14.02 4.74 11.03
C LEU A 55 13.28 6.09 10.97
N TYR A 56 13.76 7.01 10.14
CA TYR A 56 13.06 8.28 9.88
C TYR A 56 11.68 8.03 9.25
N SER A 57 11.61 7.14 8.30
CA SER A 57 10.37 6.74 7.64
C SER A 57 9.35 6.16 8.62
N TYR A 58 9.80 5.29 9.53
CA TYR A 58 8.94 4.75 10.59
C TYR A 58 8.47 5.85 11.57
N LEU A 59 9.37 6.76 11.98
CA LEU A 59 9.03 7.88 12.84
C LEU A 59 7.97 8.79 12.22
N VAL A 60 8.09 9.10 10.93
CA VAL A 60 7.09 9.88 10.17
C VAL A 60 5.72 9.19 10.21
N LEU A 61 5.66 7.89 9.93
CA LEU A 61 4.40 7.16 9.95
C LEU A 61 3.78 7.14 11.36
N ALA A 62 4.58 6.96 12.40
CA ALA A 62 4.12 6.99 13.78
C ALA A 62 3.62 8.38 14.21
N ALA A 63 4.26 9.45 13.75
CA ALA A 63 3.83 10.82 14.04
C ALA A 63 2.54 11.21 13.31
N GLU A 64 2.33 10.70 12.10
CA GLU A 64 1.21 11.12 11.25
C GLU A 64 0.00 10.18 11.29
N SER A 65 0.09 9.00 11.94
CA SER A 65 -0.98 8.00 11.90
C SER A 65 -1.09 7.14 13.15
N ASP A 66 -2.32 6.77 13.49
CA ASP A 66 -2.69 5.74 14.46
C ASP A 66 -3.09 4.40 13.82
N LYS A 67 -3.02 4.29 12.50
CA LYS A 67 -3.26 3.05 11.77
C LYS A 67 -2.08 2.09 11.94
N TYR A 68 -2.30 0.81 11.61
CA TYR A 68 -1.21 -0.16 11.61
C TYR A 68 -0.10 0.26 10.65
N ILE A 69 1.14 0.24 11.14
CA ILE A 69 2.33 0.61 10.36
C ILE A 69 3.01 -0.67 9.91
N GLY A 70 3.02 -0.93 8.61
CA GLY A 70 3.92 -1.90 7.99
C GLY A 70 5.34 -1.36 7.96
N GLY A 71 6.32 -2.24 8.13
CA GLY A 71 7.71 -1.82 8.18
C GLY A 71 8.22 -1.20 6.88
N PRO A 72 9.16 -0.27 6.98
CA PRO A 72 9.86 0.27 5.82
C PRO A 72 10.78 -0.79 5.19
N GLY A 73 11.29 -0.50 4.00
CA GLY A 73 12.36 -1.29 3.41
C GLY A 73 13.60 -1.31 4.30
N ILE A 74 14.19 -2.49 4.48
CA ILE A 74 15.39 -2.67 5.32
C ILE A 74 16.48 -3.36 4.53
N SER A 75 17.73 -3.04 4.83
CA SER A 75 18.91 -3.63 4.17
C SER A 75 19.84 -4.34 5.15
N THR A 76 19.76 -4.02 6.45
CA THR A 76 20.69 -4.53 7.47
C THR A 76 19.96 -5.05 8.70
N THR A 77 20.61 -5.94 9.43
CA THR A 77 20.13 -6.44 10.73
C THR A 77 19.95 -5.31 11.75
N ALA A 78 20.80 -4.30 11.73
CA ALA A 78 20.72 -3.16 12.64
C ALA A 78 19.43 -2.34 12.40
N GLN A 79 19.12 -2.05 11.14
CA GLN A 79 17.85 -1.38 10.76
C GLN A 79 16.65 -2.22 11.15
N ALA A 80 16.63 -3.50 10.78
CA ALA A 80 15.51 -4.39 11.09
C ALA A 80 15.24 -4.47 12.60
N SER A 81 16.28 -4.62 13.41
CA SER A 81 16.16 -4.66 14.87
C SER A 81 15.63 -3.35 15.45
N ALA A 82 16.15 -2.21 14.98
CA ALA A 82 15.72 -0.90 15.43
C ALA A 82 14.24 -0.65 15.09
N ILE A 83 13.77 -1.05 13.91
CA ILE A 83 12.35 -0.91 13.53
C ILE A 83 11.44 -1.75 14.43
N VAL A 84 11.85 -2.97 14.78
CA VAL A 84 11.07 -3.79 15.74
C VAL A 84 11.03 -3.12 17.13
N ASP A 85 12.14 -2.51 17.59
CA ASP A 85 12.15 -1.73 18.83
C ASP A 85 11.21 -0.52 18.78
N MET A 86 11.27 0.26 17.70
CA MET A 86 10.40 1.42 17.49
C MET A 86 8.92 1.00 17.48
N ALA A 87 8.60 -0.08 16.74
CA ALA A 87 7.25 -0.58 16.64
C ALA A 87 6.70 -1.08 17.98
N THR A 88 7.53 -1.75 18.77
CA THR A 88 7.19 -2.18 20.14
C THR A 88 6.88 -0.98 21.04
N LEU A 89 7.66 0.11 20.94
CA LEU A 89 7.40 1.35 21.69
C LEU A 89 6.06 2.00 21.30
N VAL A 90 5.78 2.08 20.01
CA VAL A 90 4.56 2.72 19.50
C VAL A 90 3.30 1.92 19.84
N THR A 91 3.35 0.60 19.70
CA THR A 91 2.17 -0.26 19.84
C THR A 91 1.98 -0.83 21.24
N GLY A 92 3.03 -0.87 22.05
CA GLY A 92 3.06 -1.61 23.31
C GLY A 92 2.98 -3.13 23.15
N ALA A 93 3.03 -3.65 21.90
CA ALA A 93 2.96 -5.07 21.60
C ALA A 93 4.37 -5.66 21.44
N ASP A 94 4.54 -6.92 21.82
CA ASP A 94 5.80 -7.66 21.74
C ASP A 94 5.70 -8.97 20.95
N GLY A 95 4.56 -9.19 20.29
CA GLY A 95 4.23 -10.43 19.59
C GLY A 95 3.55 -11.48 20.45
N SER A 96 3.48 -11.28 21.77
CA SER A 96 2.74 -12.17 22.65
C SER A 96 1.22 -12.09 22.37
N GLY A 97 0.52 -13.21 22.58
CA GLY A 97 -0.92 -13.26 22.32
C GLY A 97 -1.33 -13.10 20.84
N GLY A 98 -0.37 -13.14 19.89
CA GLY A 98 -0.63 -13.04 18.46
C GLY A 98 -0.80 -11.60 17.92
N THR A 99 -0.47 -10.59 18.73
CA THR A 99 -0.48 -9.17 18.30
C THR A 99 0.95 -8.74 17.97
N TYR A 100 1.24 -8.57 16.71
CA TYR A 100 2.57 -8.22 16.23
C TYR A 100 2.66 -6.72 15.97
N PRO A 101 3.72 -6.03 16.46
CA PRO A 101 3.88 -4.59 16.32
C PRO A 101 4.17 -4.14 14.88
N VAL A 102 4.80 -5.00 14.09
CA VAL A 102 5.23 -4.66 12.72
C VAL A 102 5.35 -5.91 11.85
N ASP A 103 5.19 -5.75 10.55
CA ASP A 103 5.65 -6.70 9.54
C ASP A 103 6.86 -6.14 8.79
N LEU A 104 7.78 -7.00 8.40
CA LEU A 104 8.96 -6.65 7.61
C LEU A 104 9.05 -7.54 6.37
N ALA A 105 9.27 -6.91 5.22
CA ALA A 105 9.42 -7.62 3.95
C ALA A 105 10.88 -7.96 3.66
N PHE A 106 11.09 -9.22 3.25
CA PHE A 106 12.39 -9.78 2.89
C PHE A 106 12.30 -10.35 1.48
N SER A 107 13.06 -9.76 0.55
CA SER A 107 13.01 -10.12 -0.86
C SER A 107 14.13 -11.07 -1.24
N PRO A 108 13.81 -12.32 -1.61
CA PRO A 108 14.74 -13.14 -2.38
C PRO A 108 15.13 -12.45 -3.69
N VAL A 109 16.33 -12.67 -4.15
CA VAL A 109 16.77 -12.19 -5.47
C VAL A 109 16.43 -13.25 -6.52
N SER A 110 15.50 -12.93 -7.41
CA SER A 110 15.13 -13.83 -8.50
C SER A 110 16.23 -13.90 -9.59
N PRO A 111 16.60 -15.09 -10.09
CA PRO A 111 15.99 -16.38 -9.78
C PRO A 111 16.62 -17.11 -8.58
N LEU A 112 15.80 -17.51 -7.62
CA LEU A 112 16.10 -18.53 -6.60
C LEU A 112 17.32 -18.24 -5.68
N ILE A 113 17.60 -16.97 -5.36
CA ILE A 113 18.73 -16.58 -4.51
C ILE A 113 18.24 -15.95 -3.21
N LEU A 114 18.67 -16.49 -2.08
CA LEU A 114 18.55 -15.85 -0.78
C LEU A 114 19.82 -15.02 -0.53
N GLY A 115 19.72 -13.70 -0.68
CA GLY A 115 20.85 -12.77 -0.47
C GLY A 115 21.29 -12.77 0.99
N ALA A 116 22.61 -12.81 1.23
CA ALA A 116 23.17 -13.03 2.57
C ALA A 116 22.69 -11.99 3.60
N GLU A 117 22.79 -10.69 3.29
CA GLU A 117 22.48 -9.60 4.23
C GLU A 117 20.99 -9.58 4.62
N VAL A 118 20.11 -9.65 3.63
CA VAL A 118 18.64 -9.66 3.83
C VAL A 118 18.24 -10.93 4.60
N THR A 119 18.84 -12.07 4.28
CA THR A 119 18.57 -13.34 4.96
C THR A 119 19.05 -13.30 6.42
N GLN A 120 20.21 -12.72 6.70
CA GLN A 120 20.70 -12.52 8.07
C GLN A 120 19.78 -11.60 8.87
N ALA A 121 19.32 -10.50 8.29
CA ALA A 121 18.36 -9.61 8.93
C ALA A 121 17.04 -10.33 9.25
N MET A 122 16.51 -11.10 8.30
CA MET A 122 15.30 -11.90 8.47
C MET A 122 15.45 -12.91 9.62
N ILE A 123 16.53 -13.67 9.66
CA ILE A 123 16.82 -14.65 10.72
C ILE A 123 16.90 -13.97 12.09
N ALA A 124 17.63 -12.86 12.17
CA ALA A 124 17.86 -12.14 13.43
C ALA A 124 16.55 -11.64 14.06
N VAL A 125 15.67 -11.02 13.27
CA VAL A 125 14.39 -10.52 13.79
C VAL A 125 13.40 -11.64 14.07
N ALA A 126 13.40 -12.71 13.28
CA ALA A 126 12.56 -13.88 13.52
C ALA A 126 12.92 -14.58 14.83
N GLN A 127 14.22 -14.76 15.12
CA GLN A 127 14.70 -15.35 16.37
C GLN A 127 14.45 -14.46 17.57
N ARG A 128 14.43 -13.14 17.39
CA ARG A 128 14.04 -12.18 18.41
C ARG A 128 12.55 -12.25 18.75
N GLY A 129 11.71 -12.48 17.72
CA GLY A 129 10.25 -12.40 17.83
C GLY A 129 9.70 -10.98 17.67
N GLY A 130 8.38 -10.82 17.84
CA GLY A 130 7.70 -9.53 17.72
C GLY A 130 7.54 -9.03 16.28
N VAL A 131 7.69 -9.88 15.27
CA VAL A 131 7.63 -9.49 13.86
C VAL A 131 6.85 -10.51 13.04
N VAL A 132 6.11 -10.03 12.04
CA VAL A 132 5.64 -10.85 10.93
C VAL A 132 6.64 -10.72 9.79
N CYS A 133 7.08 -11.82 9.21
CA CYS A 133 8.00 -11.78 8.06
C CYS A 133 7.21 -11.95 6.76
N GLU A 134 7.31 -10.99 5.85
CA GLU A 134 6.80 -11.14 4.49
C GLU A 134 7.92 -11.64 3.59
N ILE A 135 7.70 -12.75 2.87
CA ILE A 135 8.63 -13.21 1.83
C ILE A 135 8.12 -12.70 0.49
N LEU A 136 8.88 -11.75 -0.08
CA LEU A 136 8.44 -10.88 -1.18
C LEU A 136 9.38 -10.99 -2.40
N PRO A 137 9.38 -12.11 -3.17
CA PRO A 137 10.14 -12.21 -4.41
C PRO A 137 9.51 -11.36 -5.52
N CYS A 138 10.36 -10.74 -6.35
CA CYS A 138 9.96 -9.89 -7.47
C CYS A 138 10.47 -10.46 -8.82
N PRO A 139 10.10 -11.67 -9.22
CA PRO A 139 10.51 -12.19 -10.51
C PRO A 139 9.80 -11.45 -11.65
N THR A 140 10.50 -11.29 -12.77
CA THR A 140 9.93 -10.74 -14.00
C THR A 140 9.94 -11.81 -15.08
N ALA A 141 8.77 -12.19 -15.56
CA ALA A 141 8.63 -13.21 -16.62
C ALA A 141 9.40 -12.77 -17.88
N ALA A 142 10.09 -13.73 -18.49
CA ALA A 142 11.00 -13.58 -19.62
C ALA A 142 12.36 -12.89 -19.31
N THR A 143 12.65 -12.52 -18.05
CA THR A 143 13.97 -12.01 -17.66
C THR A 143 14.55 -12.77 -16.45
N THR A 144 13.99 -12.57 -15.25
CA THR A 144 14.42 -13.25 -14.02
C THR A 144 13.53 -14.44 -13.66
N ALA A 145 12.54 -14.75 -14.50
CA ALA A 145 11.71 -15.96 -14.45
C ALA A 145 11.41 -16.45 -15.89
N PRO A 146 10.97 -17.72 -16.07
CA PRO A 146 10.52 -18.21 -17.36
C PRO A 146 9.42 -17.37 -17.98
N ALA A 147 9.36 -17.27 -19.31
CA ALA A 147 8.34 -16.47 -20.00
C ALA A 147 6.91 -17.03 -19.85
N ALA A 148 6.76 -18.33 -19.67
CA ALA A 148 5.44 -18.92 -19.42
C ALA A 148 4.95 -18.57 -18.01
N VAL A 149 3.79 -17.92 -17.90
CA VAL A 149 3.22 -17.43 -16.62
C VAL A 149 3.13 -18.55 -15.57
N ALA A 150 2.71 -19.75 -15.95
CA ALA A 150 2.64 -20.87 -15.01
C ALA A 150 4.02 -21.26 -14.44
N ALA A 151 5.07 -21.26 -15.28
CA ALA A 151 6.43 -21.57 -14.84
C ALA A 151 7.02 -20.43 -13.98
N ALA A 152 6.74 -19.18 -14.33
CA ALA A 152 7.14 -18.02 -13.53
C ALA A 152 6.45 -18.01 -12.15
N ALA A 153 5.16 -18.33 -12.11
CA ALA A 153 4.41 -18.47 -10.86
C ALA A 153 4.94 -19.62 -9.99
N ALA A 154 5.33 -20.74 -10.61
CA ALA A 154 5.96 -21.86 -9.89
C ALA A 154 7.32 -21.49 -9.30
N GLN A 155 8.15 -20.72 -10.02
CA GLN A 155 9.42 -20.19 -9.51
C GLN A 155 9.17 -19.23 -8.33
N GLN A 156 8.26 -18.27 -8.48
CA GLN A 156 7.88 -17.35 -7.39
C GLN A 156 7.43 -18.11 -6.14
N HIS A 157 6.61 -19.15 -6.33
CA HIS A 157 6.16 -19.99 -5.23
C HIS A 157 7.33 -20.68 -4.53
N ALA A 158 8.29 -21.23 -5.29
CA ALA A 158 9.50 -21.84 -4.73
C ALA A 158 10.35 -20.84 -3.94
N GLU A 159 10.50 -19.62 -4.43
CA GLU A 159 11.22 -18.54 -3.74
C GLU A 159 10.55 -18.18 -2.41
N VAL A 160 9.22 -18.07 -2.36
CA VAL A 160 8.50 -17.86 -1.10
C VAL A 160 8.67 -19.04 -0.15
N LEU A 161 8.48 -20.26 -0.63
CA LEU A 161 8.58 -21.46 0.22
C LEU A 161 10.00 -21.67 0.75
N ALA A 162 11.04 -21.29 0.02
CA ALA A 162 12.42 -21.32 0.51
C ALA A 162 12.61 -20.42 1.73
N GLY A 163 12.09 -19.16 1.69
CA GLY A 163 12.10 -18.26 2.83
C GLY A 163 11.28 -18.79 4.01
N VAL A 164 10.08 -19.32 3.75
CA VAL A 164 9.23 -19.93 4.79
C VAL A 164 9.93 -21.11 5.45
N ALA A 165 10.50 -22.03 4.68
CA ALA A 165 11.20 -23.19 5.21
C ALA A 165 12.39 -22.80 6.07
N LEU A 166 13.17 -21.81 5.62
CA LEU A 166 14.29 -21.27 6.40
C LEU A 166 13.79 -20.70 7.72
N LEU A 167 12.78 -19.81 7.70
CA LEU A 167 12.21 -19.20 8.90
C LEU A 167 11.69 -20.24 9.90
N GLN A 168 10.92 -21.21 9.43
CA GLN A 168 10.38 -22.27 10.31
C GLN A 168 11.46 -23.21 10.84
N THR A 169 12.63 -23.27 10.18
CA THR A 169 13.78 -24.05 10.67
C THR A 169 14.52 -23.32 11.80
N VAL A 170 14.74 -22.00 11.63
CA VAL A 170 15.57 -21.21 12.57
C VAL A 170 14.78 -20.57 13.71
N ALA A 171 13.49 -20.30 13.48
CA ALA A 171 12.55 -19.71 14.43
C ALA A 171 11.14 -20.27 14.20
N PRO A 172 10.88 -21.54 14.67
CA PRO A 172 9.59 -22.19 14.48
C PRO A 172 8.42 -21.37 15.04
N GLY A 173 7.34 -21.25 14.25
CA GLY A 173 6.15 -20.49 14.65
C GLY A 173 6.18 -19.01 14.27
N THR A 174 7.27 -18.50 13.68
CA THR A 174 7.29 -17.13 13.13
C THR A 174 6.17 -16.97 12.10
N PRO A 175 5.28 -15.97 12.25
CA PRO A 175 4.23 -15.72 11.27
C PRO A 175 4.81 -15.21 9.96
N VAL A 176 4.26 -15.68 8.83
CA VAL A 176 4.77 -15.34 7.51
C VAL A 176 3.63 -14.89 6.60
N TYR A 177 3.84 -13.80 5.86
CA TYR A 177 3.03 -13.40 4.72
C TYR A 177 3.65 -13.87 3.41
N TYR A 178 2.77 -14.29 2.51
CA TYR A 178 3.10 -14.63 1.13
C TYR A 178 2.98 -13.37 0.28
N GLY A 179 4.12 -12.80 -0.17
CA GLY A 179 4.20 -11.52 -0.89
C GLY A 179 4.53 -11.69 -2.38
N PRO A 180 3.61 -12.10 -3.25
CA PRO A 180 3.89 -12.31 -4.67
C PRO A 180 4.03 -10.95 -5.39
N ARG A 181 5.08 -10.82 -6.21
CA ARG A 181 5.38 -9.62 -7.02
C ARG A 181 5.81 -10.01 -8.44
N LEU A 182 5.20 -11.06 -9.01
CA LEU A 182 5.47 -11.44 -10.40
C LEU A 182 5.04 -10.30 -11.33
N SER A 183 5.93 -9.92 -12.22
CA SER A 183 5.67 -8.97 -13.31
C SER A 183 6.01 -9.59 -14.66
N ALA A 184 5.62 -8.93 -15.74
CA ALA A 184 5.96 -9.31 -17.11
C ALA A 184 6.87 -8.27 -17.75
N VAL A 185 7.42 -8.57 -18.93
CA VAL A 185 8.05 -7.57 -19.80
C VAL A 185 7.13 -7.19 -20.93
N ASP A 186 7.19 -5.94 -21.38
CA ASP A 186 6.61 -5.54 -22.67
C ASP A 186 7.48 -6.14 -23.79
N PRO A 187 6.94 -7.01 -24.66
CA PRO A 187 7.73 -7.69 -25.68
C PRO A 187 8.28 -6.77 -26.77
N ARG A 188 7.81 -5.52 -26.83
CA ARG A 188 8.28 -4.52 -27.80
C ARG A 188 9.49 -3.76 -27.31
N THR A 189 9.57 -3.53 -26.00
CA THR A 189 10.59 -2.64 -25.40
C THR A 189 11.55 -3.37 -24.47
N GLY A 190 11.17 -4.53 -23.95
CA GLY A 190 11.92 -5.26 -22.92
C GLY A 190 11.81 -4.65 -21.50
N ASN A 191 11.04 -3.57 -21.34
CA ASN A 191 10.81 -2.96 -20.04
C ASN A 191 9.81 -3.78 -19.22
N VAL A 192 9.89 -3.63 -17.90
CA VAL A 192 8.88 -4.18 -16.98
C VAL A 192 7.52 -3.55 -17.31
N ALA A 193 6.50 -4.39 -17.44
CA ALA A 193 5.12 -4.04 -17.75
C ALA A 193 4.23 -4.35 -16.55
N SER A 194 4.35 -3.56 -15.49
CA SER A 194 3.62 -3.74 -14.22
C SER A 194 2.12 -3.50 -14.37
N GLY A 195 1.71 -2.67 -15.32
CA GLY A 195 0.29 -2.38 -15.62
C GLY A 195 -0.43 -3.52 -16.35
N THR A 196 0.29 -4.55 -16.81
CA THR A 196 -0.32 -5.69 -17.48
C THR A 196 -1.23 -6.47 -16.53
N PRO A 197 -2.53 -6.68 -16.85
CA PRO A 197 -3.43 -7.46 -16.02
C PRO A 197 -2.96 -8.91 -15.88
N GLU A 198 -2.69 -9.33 -14.66
CA GLU A 198 -2.02 -10.60 -14.38
C GLU A 198 -2.92 -11.59 -13.64
N VAL A 199 -3.32 -12.66 -14.31
CA VAL A 199 -4.02 -13.80 -13.67
C VAL A 199 -3.13 -14.58 -12.71
N SER A 200 -1.81 -14.41 -12.77
CA SER A 200 -0.83 -14.96 -11.83
C SER A 200 -1.12 -14.54 -10.37
N VAL A 201 -1.70 -13.37 -10.15
CA VAL A 201 -2.19 -12.90 -8.85
C VAL A 201 -3.20 -13.88 -8.25
N ILE A 202 -4.15 -14.37 -9.05
CA ILE A 202 -5.14 -15.36 -8.59
C ILE A 202 -4.43 -16.68 -8.20
N ALA A 203 -3.50 -17.14 -9.04
CA ALA A 203 -2.73 -18.35 -8.75
C ALA A 203 -1.92 -18.19 -7.46
N ALA A 204 -1.27 -17.06 -7.24
CA ALA A 204 -0.49 -16.77 -6.03
C ALA A 204 -1.35 -16.79 -4.76
N VAL A 205 -2.53 -16.15 -4.79
CA VAL A 205 -3.47 -16.18 -3.65
C VAL A 205 -3.97 -17.60 -3.35
N LEU A 206 -4.24 -18.41 -4.38
CA LEU A 206 -4.65 -19.80 -4.21
C LEU A 206 -3.52 -20.66 -3.63
N LEU A 207 -2.27 -20.47 -4.08
CA LEU A 207 -1.09 -21.14 -3.56
C LEU A 207 -0.84 -20.77 -2.10
N ALA A 208 -0.93 -19.49 -1.75
CA ALA A 208 -0.83 -19.03 -0.37
C ALA A 208 -1.87 -19.71 0.54
N ARG A 209 -3.14 -19.73 0.12
CA ARG A 209 -4.21 -20.42 0.86
C ARG A 209 -3.94 -21.92 1.04
N ARG A 210 -3.43 -22.59 0.00
CA ARG A 210 -3.08 -24.01 0.10
C ARG A 210 -1.99 -24.26 1.14
N CYS A 211 -1.11 -23.30 1.36
CA CYS A 211 -0.07 -23.35 2.38
C CYS A 211 -0.52 -22.79 3.75
N GLY A 212 -1.76 -22.36 3.91
CA GLY A 212 -2.26 -21.74 5.14
C GLY A 212 -1.66 -20.36 5.43
N LEU A 213 -1.12 -19.67 4.41
CA LEU A 213 -0.47 -18.36 4.54
C LEU A 213 -1.43 -17.22 4.15
N ALA A 214 -1.34 -16.13 4.88
CA ALA A 214 -1.94 -14.86 4.44
C ALA A 214 -1.15 -14.30 3.25
N CYS A 215 -1.88 -13.76 2.26
CA CYS A 215 -1.27 -13.24 1.03
C CYS A 215 -1.41 -11.72 0.99
N ASP A 216 -0.28 -11.03 0.72
CA ASP A 216 -0.25 -9.64 0.28
C ASP A 216 -0.14 -9.61 -1.25
N CYS A 217 -1.21 -9.18 -1.91
CA CYS A 217 -1.31 -9.17 -3.36
C CYS A 217 -1.00 -7.76 -3.89
N TYR A 218 -0.09 -7.68 -4.85
CA TYR A 218 0.22 -6.42 -5.53
C TYR A 218 -0.79 -6.20 -6.66
N GLY A 219 -1.68 -5.22 -6.50
CA GLY A 219 -2.82 -5.10 -7.41
C GLY A 219 -3.15 -3.69 -7.88
N LEU A 220 -2.45 -2.66 -7.40
CA LEU A 220 -2.61 -1.29 -7.89
C LEU A 220 -1.35 -0.88 -8.63
N THR A 221 -1.24 -1.28 -9.90
CA THR A 221 -0.06 -1.07 -10.75
C THR A 221 -0.43 -0.38 -12.04
N SER A 222 0.47 0.43 -12.57
CA SER A 222 0.32 1.09 -13.87
C SER A 222 1.68 1.48 -14.46
N ASP A 223 1.80 1.32 -15.78
CA ASP A 223 2.96 1.78 -16.54
C ASP A 223 2.80 3.20 -17.06
N SER A 224 1.65 3.84 -16.87
CA SER A 224 1.42 5.20 -17.32
C SER A 224 2.44 6.18 -16.73
N LYS A 225 2.88 7.14 -17.54
CA LYS A 225 3.88 8.14 -17.16
C LYS A 225 3.25 9.38 -16.53
N VAL A 226 1.93 9.52 -16.65
CA VAL A 226 1.11 10.61 -16.13
C VAL A 226 -0.23 10.07 -15.64
N LEU A 227 -1.02 10.86 -14.92
CA LEU A 227 -2.35 10.45 -14.45
C LEU A 227 -3.39 10.66 -15.58
N ASP A 228 -3.44 9.71 -16.50
CA ASP A 228 -4.29 9.73 -17.69
C ASP A 228 -5.26 8.53 -17.73
N ALA A 229 -5.84 8.27 -18.90
CA ALA A 229 -6.74 7.13 -19.09
C ALA A 229 -6.02 5.79 -18.88
N GLN A 230 -4.73 5.67 -19.27
CA GLN A 230 -3.93 4.46 -19.08
C GLN A 230 -3.77 4.18 -17.58
N PHE A 231 -3.40 5.17 -16.78
CA PHE A 231 -3.33 5.05 -15.33
C PHE A 231 -4.64 4.50 -14.75
N GLY A 232 -5.77 5.09 -15.16
CA GLY A 232 -7.09 4.71 -14.63
C GLY A 232 -7.48 3.27 -14.95
N TYR A 233 -7.38 2.84 -16.22
CA TYR A 233 -7.84 1.49 -16.59
C TYR A 233 -6.91 0.39 -16.09
N GLU A 234 -5.58 0.57 -16.13
CA GLU A 234 -4.63 -0.42 -15.63
C GLU A 234 -4.86 -0.68 -14.14
N ARG A 235 -4.92 0.37 -13.34
CA ARG A 235 -5.11 0.26 -11.89
C ARG A 235 -6.48 -0.32 -11.54
N ALA A 236 -7.55 0.12 -12.19
CA ALA A 236 -8.88 -0.40 -11.91
C ALA A 236 -9.02 -1.89 -12.24
N VAL A 237 -8.45 -2.35 -13.36
CA VAL A 237 -8.48 -3.76 -13.76
C VAL A 237 -7.62 -4.61 -12.82
N ASN A 238 -6.40 -4.16 -12.49
CA ASN A 238 -5.52 -4.90 -11.58
C ASN A 238 -6.09 -4.96 -10.15
N ALA A 239 -6.66 -3.88 -9.63
CA ALA A 239 -7.35 -3.87 -8.35
C ALA A 239 -8.56 -4.82 -8.34
N LEU A 240 -9.33 -4.86 -9.40
CA LEU A 240 -10.49 -5.76 -9.53
C LEU A 240 -10.06 -7.22 -9.50
N ILE A 241 -9.07 -7.61 -10.30
CA ILE A 241 -8.51 -8.97 -10.32
C ILE A 241 -7.97 -9.33 -8.94
N GLY A 242 -7.19 -8.43 -8.32
CA GLY A 242 -6.65 -8.61 -6.99
C GLY A 242 -7.75 -8.87 -5.95
N LEU A 243 -8.75 -8.01 -5.86
CA LEU A 243 -9.85 -8.15 -4.89
C LEU A 243 -10.75 -9.36 -5.15
N MET A 244 -10.95 -9.76 -6.42
CA MET A 244 -11.68 -10.99 -6.75
C MET A 244 -10.96 -12.24 -6.26
N ALA A 245 -9.63 -12.24 -6.22
CA ALA A 245 -8.84 -13.32 -5.65
C ALA A 245 -8.98 -13.42 -4.12
N ARG A 246 -9.46 -12.37 -3.45
CA ARG A 246 -9.63 -12.24 -1.99
C ARG A 246 -8.33 -12.50 -1.22
N PRO A 247 -7.26 -11.74 -1.45
CA PRO A 247 -6.07 -11.78 -0.62
C PRO A 247 -6.38 -11.24 0.78
N ARG A 248 -5.42 -11.35 1.70
CA ARG A 248 -5.53 -10.67 3.00
C ARG A 248 -5.28 -9.17 2.87
N PHE A 249 -4.32 -8.81 2.03
CA PHE A 249 -3.95 -7.42 1.74
C PHE A 249 -3.89 -7.18 0.23
N LEU A 250 -4.15 -5.95 -0.19
CA LEU A 250 -3.93 -5.44 -1.54
C LEU A 250 -3.01 -4.24 -1.44
N SER A 251 -1.85 -4.30 -2.06
CA SER A 251 -0.81 -3.26 -2.03
C SER A 251 -0.56 -2.64 -3.41
N GLY A 252 0.33 -1.64 -3.49
CA GLY A 252 0.68 -0.92 -4.71
C GLY A 252 0.01 0.45 -4.85
N VAL A 253 -0.58 0.99 -3.78
CA VAL A 253 -1.29 2.27 -3.79
C VAL A 253 -0.33 3.44 -3.97
N GLY A 254 -0.71 4.42 -4.77
CA GLY A 254 0.01 5.70 -4.95
C GLY A 254 1.17 5.64 -5.92
N GLU A 255 1.62 4.47 -6.35
CA GLU A 255 2.74 4.35 -7.29
C GLU A 255 2.35 4.73 -8.72
N VAL A 256 3.27 5.34 -9.43
CA VAL A 256 3.16 5.65 -10.86
C VAL A 256 4.37 5.11 -11.61
N GLN A 257 4.26 4.98 -12.94
CA GLN A 257 5.39 4.67 -13.83
C GLN A 257 6.07 3.33 -13.49
N ALA A 258 5.28 2.29 -13.27
CA ALA A 258 5.76 0.95 -12.88
C ALA A 258 6.51 0.93 -11.53
N GLY A 259 6.12 1.76 -10.57
CA GLY A 259 6.75 1.84 -9.25
C GLY A 259 8.03 2.68 -9.21
N ALA A 260 8.26 3.54 -10.20
CA ALA A 260 9.43 4.43 -10.21
C ALA A 260 9.23 5.70 -9.38
N ALA A 261 7.99 6.19 -9.26
CA ALA A 261 7.65 7.42 -8.56
C ALA A 261 6.26 7.36 -7.92
N THR A 262 5.92 8.40 -7.16
CA THR A 262 4.59 8.60 -6.57
C THR A 262 4.16 10.06 -6.68
N CYS A 263 2.88 10.35 -6.47
CA CYS A 263 2.35 11.69 -6.22
C CYS A 263 1.08 11.61 -5.35
N ALA A 264 0.76 12.70 -4.68
CA ALA A 264 -0.40 12.78 -3.79
C ALA A 264 -1.72 12.51 -4.52
N GLU A 265 -1.84 13.01 -5.76
CA GLU A 265 -3.03 12.83 -6.60
C GLU A 265 -3.27 11.35 -6.95
N ALA A 266 -2.20 10.57 -7.16
CA ALA A 266 -2.32 9.14 -7.41
C ALA A 266 -2.95 8.40 -6.22
N LEU A 267 -2.55 8.74 -4.99
CA LEU A 267 -3.14 8.18 -3.76
C LEU A 267 -4.64 8.44 -3.68
N VAL A 268 -5.06 9.67 -3.96
CA VAL A 268 -6.47 10.07 -3.90
C VAL A 268 -7.29 9.37 -4.99
N ILE A 269 -6.75 9.27 -6.20
CA ILE A 269 -7.41 8.55 -7.31
C ILE A 269 -7.52 7.06 -7.00
N ASP A 270 -6.49 6.45 -6.41
CA ASP A 270 -6.52 5.05 -5.99
C ASP A 270 -7.56 4.78 -4.91
N ASP A 271 -7.72 5.68 -3.95
CA ASP A 271 -8.77 5.57 -2.93
C ASP A 271 -10.17 5.57 -3.56
N ASP A 272 -10.38 6.37 -4.61
CA ASP A 272 -11.64 6.39 -5.37
C ASP A 272 -11.81 5.12 -6.22
N ILE A 273 -10.76 4.64 -6.89
CA ILE A 273 -10.75 3.36 -7.61
C ILE A 273 -11.11 2.23 -6.66
N LEU A 274 -10.44 2.14 -5.49
CA LEU A 274 -10.69 1.11 -4.49
C LEU A 274 -12.12 1.17 -3.95
N THR A 275 -12.66 2.36 -3.72
CA THR A 275 -14.06 2.54 -3.32
C THR A 275 -15.01 1.92 -4.34
N ASN A 276 -14.80 2.17 -5.64
CA ASN A 276 -15.63 1.61 -6.70
C ASN A 276 -15.43 0.10 -6.87
N VAL A 277 -14.18 -0.39 -6.84
CA VAL A 277 -13.89 -1.82 -7.01
C VAL A 277 -14.36 -2.64 -5.80
N ARG A 278 -14.12 -2.19 -4.56
CA ARG A 278 -14.66 -2.82 -3.35
C ARG A 278 -16.18 -2.92 -3.41
N HIS A 279 -16.83 -1.86 -3.86
CA HIS A 279 -18.29 -1.86 -4.05
C HIS A 279 -18.72 -2.90 -5.09
N ALA A 280 -18.03 -3.00 -6.22
CA ALA A 280 -18.38 -3.94 -7.29
C ALA A 280 -18.25 -5.42 -6.86
N VAL A 281 -17.25 -5.75 -6.00
CA VAL A 281 -17.02 -7.14 -5.54
C VAL A 281 -17.69 -7.47 -4.20
N SER A 282 -18.30 -6.49 -3.54
CA SER A 282 -18.99 -6.70 -2.26
C SER A 282 -20.27 -7.50 -2.46
N PRO A 283 -20.55 -8.49 -1.60
CA PRO A 283 -21.80 -9.20 -1.63
C PRO A 283 -22.97 -8.26 -1.32
N ARG A 284 -24.08 -8.42 -2.03
CA ARG A 284 -25.31 -7.67 -1.82
C ARG A 284 -26.41 -8.61 -1.36
N PRO A 285 -27.37 -8.12 -0.57
CA PRO A 285 -28.56 -8.89 -0.26
C PRO A 285 -29.41 -9.08 -1.53
N TRP A 286 -29.75 -10.32 -1.83
CA TRP A 286 -30.71 -10.70 -2.86
C TRP A 286 -31.87 -11.42 -2.19
N ASP A 287 -32.27 -10.89 -1.03
CA ASP A 287 -33.37 -11.42 -0.24
C ASP A 287 -34.70 -10.77 -0.62
N ARG A 288 -35.76 -11.24 0.02
CA ARG A 288 -37.12 -10.79 -0.27
C ARG A 288 -37.37 -9.32 0.08
N ASP A 289 -36.69 -8.83 1.14
CA ASP A 289 -36.79 -7.43 1.58
C ASP A 289 -36.13 -6.47 0.58
N ALA A 290 -35.02 -6.90 -0.02
CA ALA A 290 -34.34 -6.13 -1.06
C ALA A 290 -35.13 -6.12 -2.38
N LEU A 291 -35.88 -7.20 -2.69
CA LEU A 291 -36.70 -7.30 -3.90
C LEU A 291 -37.94 -6.41 -3.84
N ASP A 292 -38.49 -6.16 -2.69
CA ASP A 292 -39.66 -5.29 -2.38
C ASP A 292 -40.60 -4.95 -3.56
N VAL A 293 -41.44 -5.94 -3.94
CA VAL A 293 -42.33 -5.80 -5.11
C VAL A 293 -43.39 -4.71 -4.85
N ASP A 294 -43.82 -4.53 -3.60
CA ASP A 294 -44.82 -3.53 -3.26
C ASP A 294 -44.32 -2.11 -3.53
N VAL A 295 -43.05 -1.84 -3.29
CA VAL A 295 -42.39 -0.56 -3.66
C VAL A 295 -42.39 -0.37 -5.18
N MET A 296 -42.21 -1.44 -5.96
CA MET A 296 -42.30 -1.34 -7.43
C MET A 296 -43.68 -0.92 -7.87
N VAL A 297 -44.74 -1.53 -7.30
CA VAL A 297 -46.14 -1.20 -7.59
C VAL A 297 -46.45 0.24 -7.18
N GLU A 298 -46.06 0.64 -5.96
CA GLU A 298 -46.26 2.01 -5.46
C GLU A 298 -45.55 3.05 -6.36
N GLY A 299 -44.32 2.80 -6.75
CA GLY A 299 -43.55 3.68 -7.63
C GLY A 299 -44.15 3.86 -9.01
N VAL A 300 -44.76 2.80 -9.58
CA VAL A 300 -45.45 2.87 -10.88
C VAL A 300 -46.76 3.63 -10.77
N LEU A 301 -47.50 3.46 -9.69
CA LEU A 301 -48.78 4.10 -9.49
C LEU A 301 -48.70 5.56 -8.99
N SER A 302 -47.55 5.96 -8.46
CA SER A 302 -47.28 7.32 -8.02
C SER A 302 -46.72 8.17 -9.15
N SER A 303 -47.08 9.44 -9.23
CA SER A 303 -46.52 10.38 -10.23
C SER A 303 -45.06 10.78 -9.94
N GLY A 304 -44.51 10.41 -8.80
CA GLY A 304 -43.16 10.82 -8.34
C GLY A 304 -42.06 9.78 -8.56
N GLY A 305 -42.37 8.59 -9.07
CA GLY A 305 -41.44 7.49 -9.19
C GLY A 305 -40.84 7.06 -7.84
N PHE A 306 -39.56 6.60 -7.83
CA PHE A 306 -38.93 6.02 -6.64
C PHE A 306 -38.18 7.03 -5.80
N LEU A 307 -37.74 8.15 -6.38
CA LEU A 307 -36.94 9.16 -5.68
C LEU A 307 -37.80 9.79 -4.54
N GLY A 308 -37.25 9.80 -3.34
CA GLY A 308 -37.96 10.32 -2.16
C GLY A 308 -38.76 9.27 -1.36
N THR A 309 -38.87 8.03 -1.85
CA THR A 309 -39.51 6.93 -1.09
C THR A 309 -38.66 6.52 0.13
N LYS A 310 -39.27 5.84 1.09
CA LYS A 310 -38.55 5.26 2.23
C LYS A 310 -37.51 4.23 1.76
N HIS A 311 -37.85 3.46 0.73
CA HIS A 311 -36.95 2.47 0.11
C HIS A 311 -35.73 3.15 -0.49
N ALA A 312 -35.87 4.18 -1.32
CA ALA A 312 -34.75 4.92 -1.87
C ALA A 312 -33.85 5.50 -0.78
N ARG A 313 -34.42 6.08 0.28
CA ARG A 313 -33.62 6.60 1.43
C ARG A 313 -32.85 5.52 2.17
N ARG A 314 -33.40 4.32 2.26
CA ARG A 314 -32.73 3.17 2.91
C ARG A 314 -31.55 2.66 2.11
N TYR A 315 -31.68 2.54 0.78
CA TYR A 315 -30.73 1.82 -0.06
C TYR A 315 -29.78 2.71 -0.87
N VAL A 316 -30.18 3.95 -1.25
CA VAL A 316 -29.40 4.76 -2.20
C VAL A 316 -27.94 5.00 -1.78
N ARG A 317 -27.67 5.14 -0.47
CA ARG A 317 -26.32 5.39 0.02
C ARG A 317 -25.48 4.13 0.22
N SER A 318 -26.11 2.99 0.43
CA SER A 318 -25.42 1.69 0.57
C SER A 318 -25.22 1.00 -0.76
N GLU A 319 -26.15 1.20 -1.71
CA GLU A 319 -26.11 0.53 -3.02
C GLU A 319 -25.29 1.30 -4.06
N PHE A 320 -25.05 2.60 -3.87
CA PHE A 320 -24.37 3.44 -4.85
C PHE A 320 -23.23 4.21 -4.22
N PRO A 321 -21.97 3.92 -4.57
CA PRO A 321 -20.83 4.65 -4.04
C PRO A 321 -20.80 6.05 -4.62
N VAL A 322 -20.46 7.01 -3.77
CA VAL A 322 -20.20 8.39 -4.19
C VAL A 322 -18.69 8.53 -4.38
N PRO A 323 -18.23 8.80 -5.61
CA PRO A 323 -16.80 9.01 -5.85
C PRO A 323 -16.32 10.28 -5.15
N ALA A 324 -15.08 10.26 -4.67
CA ALA A 324 -14.46 11.43 -4.03
C ALA A 324 -13.99 12.46 -5.07
N VAL A 325 -13.52 11.99 -6.23
CA VAL A 325 -12.95 12.83 -7.29
C VAL A 325 -13.65 12.66 -8.64
N GLY A 326 -14.36 11.55 -8.84
CA GLY A 326 -15.11 11.30 -10.08
C GLY A 326 -16.37 12.18 -10.17
N TYR A 327 -16.50 12.97 -11.25
CA TYR A 327 -17.64 13.85 -11.46
C TYR A 327 -18.85 13.09 -12.03
N ARG A 328 -20.05 13.28 -11.45
CA ARG A 328 -21.32 12.67 -11.88
C ARG A 328 -22.45 13.67 -12.07
N GLY A 329 -22.16 14.99 -12.04
CA GLY A 329 -23.14 16.03 -12.30
C GLY A 329 -23.46 16.19 -13.80
N SER A 330 -24.32 17.16 -14.12
CA SER A 330 -24.64 17.47 -15.52
C SER A 330 -23.46 18.09 -16.26
N LEU A 331 -23.49 18.01 -17.60
CA LEU A 331 -22.48 18.68 -18.45
C LEU A 331 -22.47 20.19 -18.21
N SER A 332 -23.66 20.81 -18.08
CA SER A 332 -23.78 22.25 -17.81
C SER A 332 -23.13 22.68 -16.51
N ASP A 333 -23.32 21.89 -15.45
CA ASP A 333 -22.73 22.16 -14.14
C ASP A 333 -21.21 21.99 -14.19
N TRP A 334 -20.72 20.96 -14.90
CA TRP A 334 -19.29 20.72 -15.08
C TRP A 334 -18.62 21.87 -15.86
N LEU A 335 -19.28 22.36 -16.91
CA LEU A 335 -18.81 23.51 -17.67
C LEU A 335 -18.76 24.78 -16.80
N ALA A 336 -19.81 25.02 -16.00
CA ALA A 336 -19.90 26.16 -15.08
C ALA A 336 -18.84 26.08 -13.96
N ALA A 337 -18.50 24.87 -13.50
CA ALA A 337 -17.45 24.62 -12.51
C ALA A 337 -16.02 24.66 -13.08
N GLY A 338 -15.82 25.10 -14.34
CA GLY A 338 -14.49 25.30 -14.92
C GLY A 338 -13.88 24.06 -15.57
N ARG A 339 -14.66 23.05 -15.92
CA ARG A 339 -14.22 21.83 -16.64
C ARG A 339 -13.14 21.04 -15.90
N ARG A 340 -13.23 20.97 -14.59
CA ARG A 340 -12.23 20.29 -13.75
C ARG A 340 -12.21 18.79 -14.01
N GLY A 341 -11.01 18.26 -14.26
CA GLY A 341 -10.75 16.83 -14.42
C GLY A 341 -10.48 16.13 -13.10
N VAL A 342 -10.34 14.81 -13.16
CA VAL A 342 -10.06 13.97 -11.99
C VAL A 342 -8.76 14.38 -11.30
N VAL A 343 -7.72 14.73 -12.04
CA VAL A 343 -6.42 15.15 -11.49
C VAL A 343 -6.54 16.46 -10.72
N ASP A 344 -7.36 17.43 -11.22
CA ASP A 344 -7.61 18.70 -10.51
C ASP A 344 -8.35 18.46 -9.20
N ALA A 345 -9.37 17.62 -9.23
CA ALA A 345 -10.15 17.26 -8.05
C ALA A 345 -9.30 16.49 -7.03
N ALA A 346 -8.40 15.62 -7.50
CA ALA A 346 -7.48 14.88 -6.63
C ALA A 346 -6.46 15.79 -5.95
N ALA A 347 -5.90 16.78 -6.67
CA ALA A 347 -4.99 17.77 -6.10
C ALA A 347 -5.67 18.61 -4.99
N GLU A 348 -6.88 19.11 -5.25
CA GLU A 348 -7.65 19.84 -4.25
C GLU A 348 -7.96 18.97 -3.03
N ARG A 349 -8.42 17.73 -3.26
CA ARG A 349 -8.72 16.80 -2.19
C ARG A 349 -7.50 16.43 -1.35
N ALA A 350 -6.35 16.23 -1.99
CA ALA A 350 -5.09 16.00 -1.29
C ALA A 350 -4.73 17.20 -0.41
N GLY A 351 -4.86 18.43 -0.92
CA GLY A 351 -4.64 19.66 -0.14
C GLY A 351 -5.56 19.78 1.08
N GLU A 352 -6.87 19.48 0.90
CA GLU A 352 -7.83 19.48 2.02
C GLU A 352 -7.44 18.44 3.10
N LEU A 353 -7.10 17.22 2.68
CA LEU A 353 -6.77 16.12 3.58
C LEU A 353 -5.45 16.36 4.32
N THR A 354 -4.48 17.04 3.72
CA THR A 354 -3.18 17.30 4.34
C THR A 354 -3.14 18.58 5.21
N ALA A 355 -4.15 19.44 5.12
CA ALA A 355 -4.23 20.68 5.92
C ALA A 355 -4.47 20.46 7.42
N GLY A 356 -4.86 19.24 7.85
CA GLY A 356 -5.10 18.93 9.26
C GLY A 356 -3.82 18.66 10.04
N GLU A 357 -3.93 18.71 11.37
CA GLU A 357 -2.82 18.41 12.29
C GLU A 357 -2.37 16.94 12.23
N ALA A 358 -1.12 16.69 12.63
CA ALA A 358 -0.60 15.34 12.83
C ALA A 358 -1.37 14.61 13.95
N VAL A 359 -1.41 13.30 13.91
CA VAL A 359 -1.99 12.48 14.98
C VAL A 359 -1.16 12.59 16.26
N GLY A 360 0.16 12.58 16.07
CA GLY A 360 1.14 12.64 17.16
C GLY A 360 1.32 11.28 17.87
N VAL A 361 2.39 11.21 18.64
CA VAL A 361 2.64 10.13 19.59
C VAL A 361 2.78 10.71 21.00
N PRO A 362 2.55 9.96 22.08
CA PRO A 362 2.85 10.41 23.44
C PRO A 362 4.30 10.93 23.54
N ALA A 363 4.52 12.00 24.29
CA ALA A 363 5.82 12.68 24.34
C ALA A 363 6.97 11.76 24.78
N ASP A 364 6.73 10.89 25.75
CA ASP A 364 7.70 9.91 26.24
C ASP A 364 8.04 8.83 25.16
N VAL A 365 7.06 8.42 24.37
CA VAL A 365 7.26 7.53 23.21
C VAL A 365 8.07 8.27 22.14
N GLY A 366 7.71 9.49 21.80
CA GLY A 366 8.44 10.32 20.83
C GLY A 366 9.92 10.51 21.20
N ASP A 367 10.20 10.82 22.46
CA ASP A 367 11.57 10.93 22.97
C ASP A 367 12.31 9.59 22.91
N ALA A 368 11.64 8.48 23.16
CA ALA A 368 12.26 7.15 23.08
C ALA A 368 12.58 6.78 21.61
N LEU A 369 11.69 7.11 20.65
CA LEU A 369 11.93 6.91 19.23
C LEU A 369 13.15 7.73 18.74
N CYS A 370 13.24 8.99 19.14
CA CYS A 370 14.40 9.84 18.79
C CYS A 370 15.71 9.26 19.36
N ARG A 371 15.72 8.82 20.62
CA ARG A 371 16.89 8.16 21.23
C ARG A 371 17.29 6.90 20.47
N LEU A 372 16.35 6.07 20.02
CA LEU A 372 16.67 4.89 19.20
C LEU A 372 17.36 5.24 17.88
N ILE A 373 16.95 6.33 17.24
CA ILE A 373 17.60 6.83 16.02
C ILE A 373 19.03 7.29 16.36
N GLU A 374 19.21 8.07 17.41
CA GLU A 374 20.51 8.58 17.87
C GLU A 374 21.48 7.44 18.25
N ASP A 375 21.00 6.46 19.01
CA ASP A 375 21.78 5.28 19.40
C ASP A 375 22.18 4.41 18.20
N THR A 376 21.27 4.27 17.24
CA THR A 376 21.57 3.52 16.00
C THR A 376 22.58 4.27 15.15
N ALA A 377 22.43 5.59 15.02
CA ALA A 377 23.37 6.44 14.31
C ALA A 377 24.79 6.37 14.95
N SER A 378 24.87 6.44 16.27
CA SER A 378 26.14 6.30 17.01
C SER A 378 26.81 4.96 16.75
N ARG A 379 26.06 3.85 16.76
CA ARG A 379 26.57 2.50 16.45
C ARG A 379 27.07 2.37 15.01
N LEU A 380 26.43 3.10 14.09
CA LEU A 380 26.80 3.10 12.66
C LEU A 380 27.86 4.14 12.31
N GLY A 381 28.24 5.03 13.24
CA GLY A 381 29.17 6.14 12.98
C GLY A 381 28.63 7.17 11.99
N VAL A 382 27.34 7.44 12.02
CA VAL A 382 26.64 8.34 11.09
C VAL A 382 26.02 9.51 11.84
N ASP A 383 26.09 10.71 11.27
CA ASP A 383 25.47 11.90 11.83
C ASP A 383 23.93 11.82 11.74
N VAL A 384 23.24 12.24 12.80
CA VAL A 384 21.78 12.38 12.82
C VAL A 384 21.41 13.72 12.17
N ARG A 385 20.90 13.67 10.94
CA ARG A 385 20.46 14.86 10.19
C ARG A 385 19.28 14.52 9.28
N PRO A 386 18.19 15.34 9.29
CA PRO A 386 17.87 16.40 10.26
C PRO A 386 17.62 15.85 11.67
N ASP A 387 17.47 16.74 12.67
CA ASP A 387 17.07 16.32 14.03
C ASP A 387 15.67 15.65 13.96
N PRO A 388 15.51 14.38 14.40
CA PRO A 388 14.26 13.67 14.32
C PRO A 388 13.13 14.32 15.12
N ARG A 389 13.44 15.13 16.15
CA ARG A 389 12.45 15.88 16.94
C ARG A 389 11.67 16.90 16.12
N ARG A 390 12.23 17.39 15.00
CA ARG A 390 11.51 18.30 14.09
C ARG A 390 10.29 17.63 13.44
N ILE A 391 10.34 16.31 13.20
CA ILE A 391 9.18 15.56 12.69
C ILE A 391 8.05 15.60 13.71
N LEU A 392 8.38 15.34 14.98
CA LEU A 392 7.39 15.35 16.07
C LEU A 392 6.84 16.75 16.36
N ALA A 393 7.63 17.79 16.09
CA ALA A 393 7.23 19.19 16.23
C ALA A 393 6.44 19.71 15.01
N GLY A 394 6.32 18.94 13.92
CA GLY A 394 5.69 19.40 12.67
C GLY A 394 6.49 20.47 11.93
N GLU A 395 7.81 20.49 12.09
CA GLU A 395 8.73 21.50 11.54
C GLU A 395 9.49 21.02 10.27
N VAL A 396 8.93 20.03 9.58
CA VAL A 396 9.54 19.44 8.39
C VAL A 396 8.77 19.81 7.14
#